data_8bebee69ed4d7712fad1c60817b854be
#
_entry.id   8bebee69ed4d7712fad1c60817b854be
#
_cell.length_a   1.000
_cell.length_b   1.000
_cell.length_c   1.000
_cell.angle_alpha   90.00
_cell.angle_beta   90.00
_cell.angle_gamma   90.00
#
_symmetry.space_group_name_H-M   'P 1'
#
loop_
_entity.id
_entity.type
_entity.pdbx_description
1 polymer ?
#
loop_
_entity_poly.entity_id
_entity_poly.type
_entity_poly.pdbx_seq_one_letter_code
_entity_poly.pdbx_strand_id
1 'polypeptide(L)'
;MTTICQTADPVEMTEEQKFLFDLKGWILIPGVLEPDLLGQLRDHVTRLRQDPESLPAHERYSLAGPAQELVDHPAITGVLREILAPDPSEDSWGFRCESSFPMIRTLGQAGSAPHCGPMVGPMAYRMINGRIWSGLTRVVWELGEVKKGGGTPILSGSHKASFPVPERFREYDPSVYEGYECPPGSVLIFSESCWHVGTEWQDAEQD
;
A
#
# COMPACT_ATOMS: atom_id res chain seq x y z
N MET A 1 -30.12 -3.81 8.85
CA MET A 1 -29.39 -3.32 7.67
C MET A 1 -28.47 -2.23 8.14
N THR A 2 -27.18 -2.52 8.23
CA THR A 2 -26.19 -1.53 8.61
C THR A 2 -25.85 -0.77 7.33
N THR A 3 -26.32 0.46 7.22
CA THR A 3 -25.93 1.34 6.11
C THR A 3 -24.42 1.53 6.21
N ILE A 4 -23.68 1.07 5.20
CA ILE A 4 -22.26 1.42 5.04
C ILE A 4 -22.27 2.93 4.85
N CYS A 5 -21.75 3.65 5.83
CA CYS A 5 -21.63 5.10 5.75
C CYS A 5 -20.52 5.41 4.75
N GLN A 6 -20.89 5.66 3.50
CA GLN A 6 -19.98 6.25 2.53
C GLN A 6 -19.70 7.69 2.93
N THR A 7 -18.53 7.95 3.45
CA THR A 7 -18.15 9.29 3.93
C THR A 7 -17.80 10.25 2.80
N ALA A 8 -17.42 9.76 1.63
CA ALA A 8 -17.18 10.56 0.43
C ALA A 8 -17.20 9.68 -0.84
N ASP A 9 -17.42 10.32 -1.99
CA ASP A 9 -17.35 9.62 -3.28
C ASP A 9 -15.91 9.15 -3.58
N PRO A 10 -15.74 7.93 -4.12
CA PRO A 10 -14.43 7.43 -4.54
C PRO A 10 -13.76 8.34 -5.57
N VAL A 11 -12.48 8.59 -5.39
CA VAL A 11 -11.67 9.31 -6.38
C VAL A 11 -11.30 8.35 -7.50
N GLU A 12 -11.82 8.60 -8.69
CA GLU A 12 -11.56 7.75 -9.86
C GLU A 12 -10.07 7.79 -10.25
N MET A 13 -9.58 6.64 -10.70
CA MET A 13 -8.22 6.51 -11.22
C MET A 13 -8.08 7.25 -12.55
N THR A 14 -7.10 8.15 -12.67
CA THR A 14 -6.85 8.86 -13.91
C THR A 14 -6.27 7.94 -14.99
N GLU A 15 -6.38 8.31 -16.28
CA GLU A 15 -5.78 7.57 -17.38
C GLU A 15 -4.25 7.47 -17.25
N GLU A 16 -3.60 8.51 -16.74
CA GLU A 16 -2.17 8.49 -16.44
C GLU A 16 -1.83 7.49 -15.34
N GLN A 17 -2.60 7.47 -14.26
CA GLN A 17 -2.42 6.49 -13.18
C GLN A 17 -2.64 5.05 -13.67
N LYS A 18 -3.65 4.81 -14.52
CA LYS A 18 -3.88 3.50 -15.15
C LYS A 18 -2.69 3.06 -15.98
N PHE A 19 -2.18 3.96 -16.83
CA PHE A 19 -1.01 3.69 -17.65
C PHE A 19 0.23 3.39 -16.80
N LEU A 20 0.49 4.20 -15.76
CA LEU A 20 1.63 4.01 -14.87
C LEU A 20 1.51 2.73 -14.05
N PHE A 21 0.32 2.41 -13.54
CA PHE A 21 0.09 1.17 -12.80
C PHE A 21 0.28 -0.05 -13.72
N ASP A 22 -0.24 -0.01 -14.95
CA ASP A 22 -0.01 -1.08 -15.92
C ASP A 22 1.49 -1.19 -16.28
N LEU A 23 2.17 -0.08 -16.50
CA LEU A 23 3.58 -0.07 -16.88
C LEU A 23 4.50 -0.55 -15.76
N LYS A 24 4.34 0.00 -14.55
CA LYS A 24 5.24 -0.16 -13.40
C LYS A 24 4.78 -1.21 -12.40
N GLY A 25 3.47 -1.42 -12.25
CA GLY A 25 2.84 -2.23 -11.23
C GLY A 25 2.55 -1.48 -9.94
N TRP A 26 2.74 -0.16 -9.91
CA TRP A 26 2.52 0.68 -8.73
C TRP A 26 2.25 2.14 -9.09
N ILE A 27 1.57 2.83 -8.18
CA ILE A 27 1.38 4.29 -8.19
C ILE A 27 1.54 4.84 -6.78
N LEU A 28 1.92 6.11 -6.69
CA LEU A 28 1.98 6.89 -5.47
C LEU A 28 1.00 8.06 -5.58
N ILE A 29 0.18 8.25 -4.55
CA ILE A 29 -0.74 9.39 -4.44
C ILE A 29 -0.30 10.20 -3.21
N PRO A 30 0.29 11.38 -3.42
CA PRO A 30 0.89 12.14 -2.33
C PRO A 30 -0.15 12.90 -1.50
N GLY A 31 0.05 12.93 -0.18
CA GLY A 31 -0.61 13.86 0.74
C GLY A 31 -2.15 13.79 0.76
N VAL A 32 -2.72 12.59 0.82
CA VAL A 32 -4.19 12.39 0.77
C VAL A 32 -4.87 12.35 2.14
N LEU A 33 -4.10 12.15 3.21
CA LEU A 33 -4.65 12.17 4.57
C LEU A 33 -4.71 13.59 5.10
N GLU A 34 -5.87 13.97 5.62
CA GLU A 34 -6.02 15.23 6.33
C GLU A 34 -5.15 15.25 7.60
N PRO A 35 -4.62 16.42 8.01
CA PRO A 35 -3.70 16.54 9.14
C PRO A 35 -4.22 15.95 10.45
N ASP A 36 -5.51 16.12 10.74
CA ASP A 36 -6.14 15.61 11.95
C ASP A 36 -6.18 14.09 11.99
N LEU A 37 -6.59 13.45 10.88
CA LEU A 37 -6.59 11.99 10.76
C LEU A 37 -5.17 11.43 10.80
N LEU A 38 -4.23 12.06 10.11
CA LEU A 38 -2.81 11.69 10.16
C LEU A 38 -2.26 11.73 11.58
N GLY A 39 -2.58 12.76 12.35
CA GLY A 39 -2.19 12.87 13.75
C GLY A 39 -2.76 11.75 14.62
N GLN A 40 -4.06 11.45 14.46
CA GLN A 40 -4.73 10.36 15.18
C GLN A 40 -4.14 8.99 14.83
N LEU A 41 -3.84 8.75 13.55
CA LEU A 41 -3.22 7.50 13.09
C LEU A 41 -1.82 7.31 13.68
N ARG A 42 -1.00 8.36 13.73
CA ARG A 42 0.33 8.31 14.34
C ARG A 42 0.25 7.98 15.84
N ASP A 43 -0.61 8.66 16.58
CA ASP A 43 -0.83 8.37 18.00
C ASP A 43 -1.30 6.93 18.19
N HIS A 44 -2.31 6.51 17.43
CA HIS A 44 -2.86 5.16 17.54
C HIS A 44 -1.81 4.08 17.23
N VAL A 45 -1.05 4.22 16.13
CA VAL A 45 0.00 3.27 15.75
C VAL A 45 1.11 3.22 16.79
N THR A 46 1.53 4.38 17.31
CA THR A 46 2.56 4.47 18.36
C THR A 46 2.11 3.73 19.61
N ARG A 47 0.91 4.02 20.11
CA ARG A 47 0.34 3.36 21.28
C ARG A 47 0.14 1.86 21.04
N LEU A 48 -0.40 1.47 19.90
CA LEU A 48 -0.62 0.06 19.56
C LEU A 48 0.68 -0.75 19.56
N ARG A 49 1.79 -0.14 19.17
CA ARG A 49 3.10 -0.80 19.05
C ARG A 49 3.95 -0.73 20.31
N GLN A 50 3.88 0.37 21.06
CA GLN A 50 4.76 0.63 22.19
C GLN A 50 4.06 0.42 23.54
N ASP A 51 2.77 0.75 23.65
CA ASP A 51 1.97 0.63 24.87
C ASP A 51 0.51 0.27 24.55
N PRO A 52 0.23 -0.97 24.08
CA PRO A 52 -1.11 -1.38 23.69
C PRO A 52 -2.13 -1.31 24.84
N GLU A 53 -1.67 -1.41 26.10
CA GLU A 53 -2.55 -1.33 27.26
C GLU A 53 -3.11 0.09 27.47
N SER A 54 -2.49 1.12 26.90
CA SER A 54 -3.01 2.49 26.91
C SER A 54 -4.24 2.67 26.00
N LEU A 55 -4.50 1.72 25.09
CA LEU A 55 -5.68 1.71 24.22
C LEU A 55 -6.82 0.91 24.85
N PRO A 56 -8.08 1.30 24.59
CA PRO A 56 -9.22 0.46 24.91
C PRO A 56 -9.09 -0.93 24.24
N ALA A 57 -9.57 -1.98 24.89
CA ALA A 57 -9.38 -3.36 24.39
C ALA A 57 -9.92 -3.58 22.95
N HIS A 58 -10.98 -2.88 22.56
CA HIS A 58 -11.55 -2.97 21.20
C HIS A 58 -10.76 -2.17 20.14
N GLU A 59 -9.77 -1.39 20.57
CA GLU A 59 -8.89 -0.63 19.66
C GLU A 59 -7.48 -1.23 19.54
N ARG A 60 -7.21 -2.36 20.18
CA ARG A 60 -5.89 -3.03 20.16
C ARG A 60 -5.67 -3.90 18.93
N TYR A 61 -6.19 -3.48 17.79
CA TYR A 61 -6.08 -4.19 16.51
C TYR A 61 -5.64 -3.23 15.40
N SER A 62 -4.99 -3.77 14.40
CA SER A 62 -4.38 -2.99 13.31
C SER A 62 -5.36 -2.16 12.49
N LEU A 63 -6.63 -2.55 12.43
CA LEU A 63 -7.72 -1.82 11.74
C LEU A 63 -8.77 -1.32 12.72
N ALA A 64 -8.35 -0.91 13.92
CA ALA A 64 -9.24 -0.34 14.92
C ALA A 64 -9.02 1.16 15.09
N GLY A 65 -9.94 1.82 15.81
CA GLY A 65 -9.85 3.27 16.02
C GLY A 65 -9.81 4.03 14.69
N PRO A 66 -8.94 5.04 14.56
CA PRO A 66 -8.85 5.84 13.33
C PRO A 66 -8.40 5.04 12.10
N ALA A 67 -7.77 3.88 12.28
CA ALA A 67 -7.34 3.06 11.15
C ALA A 67 -8.50 2.44 10.37
N GLN A 68 -9.71 2.42 10.90
CA GLN A 68 -10.90 1.99 10.18
C GLN A 68 -11.20 2.87 8.96
N GLU A 69 -10.89 4.17 9.04
CA GLU A 69 -11.12 5.11 7.94
C GLU A 69 -10.21 4.86 6.73
N LEU A 70 -9.12 4.10 6.93
CA LEU A 70 -8.20 3.75 5.85
C LEU A 70 -8.73 2.63 4.93
N VAL A 71 -9.69 1.83 5.40
CA VAL A 71 -10.15 0.63 4.67
C VAL A 71 -10.92 1.00 3.41
N ASP A 72 -11.74 2.03 3.50
CA ASP A 72 -12.58 2.53 2.42
C ASP A 72 -12.35 4.01 2.12
N HIS A 73 -11.15 4.50 2.42
CA HIS A 73 -10.79 5.89 2.16
C HIS A 73 -10.98 6.25 0.68
N PRO A 74 -11.61 7.39 0.36
CA PRO A 74 -11.94 7.77 -1.03
C PRO A 74 -10.76 7.75 -2.00
N ALA A 75 -9.56 8.13 -1.53
CA ALA A 75 -8.35 8.16 -2.36
C ALA A 75 -7.91 6.78 -2.86
N ILE A 76 -8.33 5.68 -2.22
CA ILE A 76 -7.94 4.33 -2.64
C ILE A 76 -9.09 3.54 -3.25
N THR A 77 -10.32 3.78 -2.85
CA THR A 77 -11.46 2.95 -3.26
C THR A 77 -11.72 3.01 -4.76
N GLY A 78 -11.59 4.18 -5.39
CA GLY A 78 -11.70 4.30 -6.85
C GLY A 78 -10.61 3.54 -7.59
N VAL A 79 -9.36 3.62 -7.09
CA VAL A 79 -8.23 2.86 -7.65
C VAL A 79 -8.44 1.36 -7.48
N LEU A 80 -8.81 0.91 -6.27
CA LEU A 80 -9.00 -0.52 -5.99
C LEU A 80 -10.17 -1.12 -6.78
N ARG A 81 -11.25 -0.36 -7.00
CA ARG A 81 -12.35 -0.77 -7.87
C ARG A 81 -11.89 -0.99 -9.31
N GLU A 82 -11.01 -0.15 -9.81
CA GLU A 82 -10.48 -0.27 -11.18
C GLU A 82 -9.56 -1.48 -11.35
N ILE A 83 -8.72 -1.79 -10.33
CA ILE A 83 -7.66 -2.80 -10.46
C ILE A 83 -7.96 -4.14 -9.78
N LEU A 84 -8.96 -4.21 -8.90
CA LEU A 84 -9.32 -5.46 -8.18
C LEU A 84 -10.72 -5.97 -8.52
N ALA A 85 -11.69 -5.08 -8.56
CA ALA A 85 -13.08 -5.44 -8.71
C ALA A 85 -13.83 -4.37 -9.49
N PRO A 86 -13.69 -4.32 -10.80
CA PRO A 86 -14.28 -3.30 -11.64
C PRO A 86 -15.83 -3.33 -11.67
N ASP A 87 -16.45 -4.40 -11.18
CA ASP A 87 -17.91 -4.56 -11.14
C ASP A 87 -18.42 -4.76 -9.68
N PRO A 88 -18.32 -3.73 -8.82
CA PRO A 88 -18.83 -3.81 -7.46
C PRO A 88 -20.38 -3.88 -7.46
N SER A 89 -20.95 -4.49 -6.42
CA SER A 89 -22.40 -4.48 -6.19
C SER A 89 -22.78 -3.34 -5.23
N GLU A 90 -24.10 -3.10 -5.07
CA GLU A 90 -24.64 -2.13 -4.08
C GLU A 90 -24.24 -2.48 -2.64
N ASP A 91 -24.02 -3.77 -2.35
CA ASP A 91 -23.71 -4.28 -1.01
C ASP A 91 -22.22 -4.55 -0.78
N SER A 92 -21.36 -4.34 -1.78
CA SER A 92 -19.94 -4.70 -1.72
C SER A 92 -19.09 -3.89 -2.69
N TRP A 93 -17.90 -3.50 -2.23
CA TRP A 93 -16.86 -2.94 -3.09
C TRP A 93 -16.33 -3.96 -4.12
N GLY A 94 -16.60 -5.27 -3.94
CA GLY A 94 -16.08 -6.36 -4.75
C GLY A 94 -14.66 -6.81 -4.35
N PHE A 95 -14.07 -6.18 -3.35
CA PHE A 95 -12.79 -6.55 -2.75
C PHE A 95 -12.86 -6.47 -1.23
N ARG A 96 -11.86 -7.01 -0.55
CA ARG A 96 -11.74 -7.00 0.89
C ARG A 96 -10.31 -6.70 1.34
N CYS A 97 -10.16 -6.17 2.54
CA CYS A 97 -8.87 -6.14 3.20
C CYS A 97 -8.55 -7.55 3.72
N GLU A 98 -7.46 -8.13 3.23
CA GLU A 98 -7.00 -9.47 3.63
C GLU A 98 -6.27 -9.44 4.96
N SER A 99 -5.38 -8.46 5.13
CA SER A 99 -4.59 -8.26 6.35
C SER A 99 -4.14 -6.81 6.46
N SER A 100 -3.83 -6.41 7.68
CA SER A 100 -3.22 -5.12 7.98
C SER A 100 -2.22 -5.25 9.11
N PHE A 101 -1.13 -4.50 9.03
CA PHE A 101 -0.13 -4.45 10.09
C PHE A 101 0.52 -3.07 10.13
N PRO A 102 0.39 -2.34 11.23
CA PRO A 102 1.11 -1.10 11.44
C PRO A 102 2.57 -1.39 11.79
N MET A 103 3.47 -0.58 11.26
CA MET A 103 4.90 -0.67 11.54
C MET A 103 5.42 0.69 12.03
N ILE A 104 6.28 0.64 13.04
CA ILE A 104 7.20 1.72 13.39
C ILE A 104 8.58 1.24 12.99
N ARG A 105 9.31 2.04 12.24
CA ARG A 105 10.66 1.73 11.81
C ARG A 105 11.64 2.59 12.58
N THR A 106 12.65 1.98 13.15
CA THR A 106 13.69 2.64 13.94
C THR A 106 15.01 2.67 13.19
N LEU A 107 15.84 3.66 13.50
CA LEU A 107 17.17 3.82 12.89
C LEU A 107 17.98 2.51 12.96
N GLY A 108 18.54 2.09 11.84
CA GLY A 108 19.31 0.85 11.71
C GLY A 108 18.45 -0.42 11.72
N GLN A 109 17.11 -0.31 11.74
CA GLN A 109 16.27 -1.49 11.58
C GLN A 109 16.46 -2.09 10.19
N ALA A 110 16.91 -3.35 10.15
CA ALA A 110 17.11 -4.07 8.92
C ALA A 110 15.84 -4.13 8.07
N GLY A 111 15.99 -3.98 6.79
CA GLY A 111 14.94 -4.21 5.81
C GLY A 111 14.65 -5.70 5.59
N SER A 112 13.75 -5.98 4.67
CA SER A 112 13.51 -7.34 4.15
C SER A 112 14.37 -7.60 2.91
N ALA A 113 14.67 -8.85 2.63
CA ALA A 113 15.17 -9.22 1.31
C ALA A 113 14.09 -8.98 0.25
N PRO A 114 14.46 -8.74 -1.03
CA PRO A 114 13.52 -8.72 -2.13
C PRO A 114 12.67 -9.99 -2.17
N HIS A 115 11.36 -9.83 -2.34
CA HIS A 115 10.41 -10.93 -2.28
C HIS A 115 9.20 -10.71 -3.19
N CYS A 116 8.28 -11.66 -3.21
CA CYS A 116 7.12 -11.75 -4.11
C CYS A 116 7.52 -11.96 -5.58
N GLY A 117 6.99 -11.18 -6.50
CA GLY A 117 7.15 -11.36 -7.94
C GLY A 117 5.92 -11.97 -8.58
N PRO A 118 5.95 -12.30 -9.87
CA PRO A 118 4.76 -12.73 -10.59
C PRO A 118 4.02 -13.88 -9.92
N MET A 119 2.77 -13.62 -9.58
CA MET A 119 1.88 -14.58 -8.92
C MET A 119 1.07 -15.36 -9.96
N VAL A 120 0.43 -16.43 -9.52
CA VAL A 120 -0.42 -17.29 -10.36
C VAL A 120 -1.87 -17.29 -9.85
N GLY A 121 -2.78 -17.74 -10.71
CA GLY A 121 -4.19 -17.87 -10.35
C GLY A 121 -4.87 -16.53 -10.05
N PRO A 122 -5.80 -16.48 -9.09
CA PRO A 122 -6.56 -15.28 -8.78
C PRO A 122 -5.73 -14.09 -8.31
N MET A 123 -4.56 -14.34 -7.73
CA MET A 123 -3.66 -13.29 -7.22
C MET A 123 -2.77 -12.66 -8.30
N ALA A 124 -2.73 -13.24 -9.49
CA ALA A 124 -1.90 -12.75 -10.58
C ALA A 124 -2.36 -11.40 -11.10
N TYR A 125 -1.38 -10.58 -11.52
CA TYR A 125 -1.66 -9.44 -12.38
C TYR A 125 -2.05 -9.92 -13.77
N ARG A 126 -3.11 -9.36 -14.33
CA ARG A 126 -3.60 -9.70 -15.68
C ARG A 126 -4.27 -8.49 -16.32
N MET A 127 -4.18 -8.42 -17.64
CA MET A 127 -5.00 -7.52 -18.46
C MET A 127 -6.05 -8.39 -19.21
N ILE A 128 -7.33 -8.15 -18.95
CA ILE A 128 -8.43 -8.89 -19.57
C ILE A 128 -9.42 -7.90 -20.16
N ASN A 129 -9.62 -7.95 -21.48
CA ASN A 129 -10.56 -7.08 -22.20
C ASN A 129 -10.36 -5.58 -21.90
N GLY A 130 -9.10 -5.13 -21.81
CA GLY A 130 -8.79 -3.74 -21.52
C GLY A 130 -8.93 -3.33 -20.06
N ARG A 131 -9.15 -4.27 -19.14
CA ARG A 131 -9.26 -4.04 -17.69
C ARG A 131 -8.12 -4.68 -16.93
N ILE A 132 -7.62 -3.97 -15.94
CA ILE A 132 -6.56 -4.47 -15.04
C ILE A 132 -7.19 -5.39 -13.99
N TRP A 133 -6.50 -6.49 -13.72
CA TRP A 133 -6.75 -7.40 -12.60
C TRP A 133 -5.46 -7.58 -11.82
N SER A 134 -5.35 -6.93 -10.67
CA SER A 134 -4.23 -7.07 -9.74
C SER A 134 -4.71 -7.80 -8.49
N GLY A 135 -4.90 -9.10 -8.60
CA GLY A 135 -5.67 -9.92 -7.64
C GLY A 135 -5.18 -9.85 -6.19
N LEU A 136 -3.91 -9.54 -5.94
CA LEU A 136 -3.40 -9.15 -4.63
C LEU A 136 -2.66 -7.83 -4.75
N THR A 137 -3.18 -6.83 -4.07
CA THR A 137 -2.66 -5.46 -4.09
C THR A 137 -2.35 -4.98 -2.68
N ARG A 138 -1.20 -4.36 -2.52
CA ARG A 138 -0.79 -3.72 -1.28
C ARG A 138 -1.14 -2.22 -1.32
N VAL A 139 -1.68 -1.75 -0.21
CA VAL A 139 -1.87 -0.32 0.07
C VAL A 139 -1.00 0.02 1.27
N VAL A 140 -0.04 0.91 1.09
CA VAL A 140 0.85 1.38 2.16
C VAL A 140 0.53 2.84 2.44
N TRP A 141 0.09 3.14 3.65
CA TRP A 141 -0.13 4.48 4.13
C TRP A 141 1.14 4.99 4.81
N GLU A 142 1.79 5.95 4.19
CA GLU A 142 3.02 6.54 4.70
C GLU A 142 2.66 7.63 5.73
N LEU A 143 2.70 7.25 7.00
CA LEU A 143 2.37 8.18 8.07
C LEU A 143 3.52 9.16 8.37
N GLY A 144 4.76 8.81 8.02
CA GLY A 144 5.95 9.66 8.04
C GLY A 144 6.31 10.18 6.64
N GLU A 145 7.27 11.10 6.57
CA GLU A 145 7.90 11.49 5.32
C GLU A 145 8.77 10.33 4.80
N VAL A 146 8.67 10.00 3.53
CA VAL A 146 9.60 9.07 2.88
C VAL A 146 10.65 9.87 2.14
N LYS A 147 11.89 9.80 2.62
CA LYS A 147 13.07 10.42 2.02
C LYS A 147 13.75 9.45 1.05
N LYS A 148 14.64 9.98 0.23
CA LYS A 148 15.41 9.20 -0.74
C LYS A 148 16.09 7.98 -0.10
N GLY A 149 15.80 6.81 -0.64
CA GLY A 149 16.34 5.53 -0.15
C GLY A 149 15.51 4.86 0.94
N GLY A 150 14.45 5.53 1.44
CA GLY A 150 13.47 4.94 2.35
C GLY A 150 12.32 4.24 1.64
N GLY A 151 11.31 3.87 2.39
CA GLY A 151 10.07 3.27 1.87
C GLY A 151 10.21 1.83 1.40
N THR A 152 9.50 1.51 0.34
CA THR A 152 9.41 0.17 -0.25
C THR A 152 9.84 0.23 -1.72
N PRO A 153 11.13 0.14 -2.05
CA PRO A 153 11.59 0.08 -3.43
C PRO A 153 11.00 -1.11 -4.19
N ILE A 154 10.62 -0.89 -5.44
CA ILE A 154 9.92 -1.84 -6.30
C ILE A 154 10.71 -2.07 -7.57
N LEU A 155 10.84 -3.32 -7.99
CA LEU A 155 11.34 -3.66 -9.33
C LEU A 155 10.21 -3.43 -10.32
N SER A 156 10.14 -2.23 -10.87
CA SER A 156 9.06 -1.77 -11.74
C SER A 156 8.88 -2.67 -12.96
N GLY A 157 7.63 -3.01 -13.27
CA GLY A 157 7.29 -3.90 -14.39
C GLY A 157 7.45 -5.39 -14.10
N SER A 158 8.02 -5.79 -12.95
CA SER A 158 8.24 -7.21 -12.62
C SER A 158 6.95 -8.01 -12.42
N HIS A 159 5.83 -7.36 -12.16
CA HIS A 159 4.51 -8.00 -12.07
C HIS A 159 4.06 -8.69 -13.37
N LYS A 160 4.65 -8.31 -14.52
CA LYS A 160 4.40 -8.88 -15.84
C LYS A 160 5.55 -9.77 -16.33
N ALA A 161 6.59 -9.99 -15.53
CA ALA A 161 7.74 -10.76 -15.95
C ALA A 161 7.34 -12.22 -16.22
N SER A 162 7.53 -12.67 -17.45
CA SER A 162 7.27 -14.06 -17.84
C SER A 162 8.41 -15.01 -17.53
N PHE A 163 9.56 -14.47 -17.14
CA PHE A 163 10.75 -15.24 -16.79
C PHE A 163 11.06 -15.13 -15.28
N PRO A 164 11.65 -16.16 -14.70
CA PRO A 164 12.13 -16.08 -13.32
C PRO A 164 13.10 -14.93 -13.13
N VAL A 165 13.01 -14.25 -11.99
CA VAL A 165 13.94 -13.18 -11.65
C VAL A 165 15.36 -13.73 -11.56
N PRO A 166 16.33 -13.16 -12.31
CA PRO A 166 17.73 -13.55 -12.24
C PRO A 166 18.30 -13.36 -10.83
N GLU A 167 19.28 -14.20 -10.46
CA GLU A 167 19.89 -14.21 -9.13
C GLU A 167 20.35 -12.83 -8.66
N ARG A 168 20.99 -12.05 -9.55
CA ARG A 168 21.46 -10.69 -9.24
C ARG A 168 20.36 -9.71 -8.81
N PHE A 169 19.10 -9.98 -9.17
CA PHE A 169 17.95 -9.12 -8.79
C PHE A 169 17.24 -9.62 -7.53
N ARG A 170 17.66 -10.74 -6.96
CA ARG A 170 17.18 -11.23 -5.67
C ARG A 170 17.84 -10.55 -4.50
N GLU A 171 18.86 -9.74 -4.75
CA GLU A 171 19.43 -8.80 -3.81
C GLU A 171 19.01 -7.38 -4.18
N TYR A 172 18.93 -6.51 -3.18
CA TYR A 172 18.58 -5.12 -3.41
C TYR A 172 19.70 -4.40 -4.16
N ASP A 173 19.36 -3.85 -5.31
CA ASP A 173 20.22 -3.03 -6.13
C ASP A 173 19.49 -1.71 -6.47
N PRO A 174 19.90 -0.55 -5.93
CA PRO A 174 19.26 0.73 -6.17
C PRO A 174 19.30 1.20 -7.63
N SER A 175 20.10 0.55 -8.49
CA SER A 175 20.11 0.86 -9.93
C SER A 175 18.94 0.23 -10.70
N VAL A 176 18.23 -0.74 -10.11
CA VAL A 176 17.12 -1.45 -10.75
C VAL A 176 15.82 -1.40 -9.94
N TYR A 177 15.90 -1.28 -8.61
CA TYR A 177 14.73 -1.08 -7.77
C TYR A 177 14.40 0.41 -7.69
N GLU A 178 13.22 0.76 -8.13
CA GLU A 178 12.72 2.15 -8.11
C GLU A 178 12.14 2.48 -6.74
N GLY A 179 12.74 3.46 -6.06
CA GLY A 179 12.22 4.04 -4.82
C GLY A 179 11.31 5.24 -5.12
N TYR A 180 10.74 5.80 -4.07
CA TYR A 180 9.91 7.01 -4.11
C TYR A 180 10.23 7.92 -2.94
N GLU A 181 9.82 9.17 -3.07
CA GLU A 181 9.85 10.18 -2.01
C GLU A 181 8.43 10.74 -1.88
N CYS A 182 7.95 10.97 -0.68
CA CYS A 182 6.63 11.54 -0.49
C CYS A 182 6.47 12.21 0.88
N PRO A 183 5.57 13.21 0.98
CA PRO A 183 5.18 13.80 2.25
C PRO A 183 4.37 12.80 3.10
N PRO A 184 4.27 13.03 4.42
CA PRO A 184 3.37 12.30 5.28
C PRO A 184 1.94 12.31 4.77
N GLY A 185 1.19 11.25 5.03
CA GLY A 185 -0.19 11.12 4.58
C GLY A 185 -0.34 10.69 3.13
N SER A 186 0.74 10.27 2.49
CA SER A 186 0.72 9.69 1.14
C SER A 186 0.30 8.22 1.14
N VAL A 187 -0.14 7.72 0.00
CA VAL A 187 -0.44 6.31 -0.18
C VAL A 187 0.27 5.73 -1.39
N LEU A 188 1.01 4.65 -1.18
CA LEU A 188 1.57 3.81 -2.22
C LEU A 188 0.63 2.63 -2.47
N ILE A 189 0.27 2.39 -3.71
CA ILE A 189 -0.55 1.24 -4.13
C ILE A 189 0.26 0.45 -5.13
N PHE A 190 0.50 -0.84 -4.86
CA PHE A 190 1.25 -1.70 -5.76
C PHE A 190 0.71 -3.13 -5.83
N SER A 191 0.91 -3.78 -6.96
CA SER A 191 0.65 -5.21 -7.13
C SER A 191 1.66 -6.03 -6.35
N GLU A 192 1.22 -6.94 -5.50
CA GLU A 192 2.10 -7.91 -4.83
C GLU A 192 2.80 -8.85 -5.84
N SER A 193 2.37 -8.85 -7.10
CA SER A 193 3.11 -9.50 -8.19
C SER A 193 4.43 -8.79 -8.55
N CYS A 194 4.68 -7.58 -8.04
CA CYS A 194 5.98 -6.93 -8.16
C CYS A 194 6.99 -7.51 -7.17
N TRP A 195 8.23 -7.68 -7.60
CA TRP A 195 9.35 -7.80 -6.68
C TRP A 195 9.52 -6.48 -5.94
N HIS A 196 9.58 -6.56 -4.63
CA HIS A 196 9.75 -5.38 -3.78
C HIS A 196 10.58 -5.71 -2.54
N VAL A 197 11.06 -4.68 -1.86
CA VAL A 197 12.01 -4.80 -0.77
C VAL A 197 11.75 -3.71 0.28
N GLY A 198 11.92 -4.03 1.56
CA GLY A 198 12.08 -3.01 2.60
C GLY A 198 13.55 -2.69 2.75
N THR A 199 13.93 -1.42 2.63
CA THR A 199 15.32 -1.01 2.89
C THR A 199 15.60 -0.88 4.38
N GLU A 200 16.87 -0.84 4.76
CA GLU A 200 17.26 -0.43 6.10
C GLU A 200 16.79 1.01 6.38
N TRP A 201 16.24 1.23 7.58
CA TRP A 201 15.79 2.56 7.96
C TRP A 201 16.97 3.44 8.38
N GLN A 202 17.17 4.55 7.70
CA GLN A 202 18.35 5.41 7.89
C GLN A 202 18.01 6.79 8.49
N ASP A 203 16.73 7.07 8.75
CA ASP A 203 16.31 8.37 9.28
C ASP A 203 15.98 8.29 10.77
N ALA A 204 16.71 9.08 11.57
CA ALA A 204 16.52 9.18 13.01
C ALA A 204 15.45 10.22 13.42
N GLU A 205 15.02 11.10 12.49
CA GLU A 205 14.11 12.21 12.81
C GLU A 205 12.63 11.81 12.73
N GLN A 206 12.33 10.55 12.43
CA GLN A 206 10.95 10.05 12.26
C GLN A 206 10.54 9.00 13.29
N ASP A 207 11.25 8.94 14.41
CA ASP A 207 10.86 8.11 15.56
C ASP A 207 9.58 8.61 16.25
#